data_e00cda769bd7f491e2f67243a390b24a
#
_entry.id   e00cda769bd7f491e2f67243a390b24a
#
_cell.length_a   1.000
_cell.length_b   1.000
_cell.length_c   1.000
_cell.angle_alpha   90.00
_cell.angle_beta   90.00
_cell.angle_gamma   90.00
#
_symmetry.space_group_name_H-M   'P 1'
#
loop_
_entity.id
_entity.type
_entity.pdbx_description
1 polymer ?
#
loop_
_entity_poly.entity_id
_entity_poly.type
_entity_poly.pdbx_seq_one_letter_code
_entity_poly.pdbx_strand_id
1 'polypeptide(L)'
;TTGLGSDTVIGDSGEINYAAGVITGLQSTATDQGGDDSITALGGDNTIVGGFGGDAITTGSGDDSILGDNGLIEYVDGQAVRLSSNDDEVATTGADIINAGAGDNRILAGLSDDEVTTLDGDDVVLGDNGELTYSDGVLTGAVSSEMALGDVDTIAVGEGDNIVIAGQGADTVTTGSGSDTVIGDSGELTYVDSALANAVSSGAALGDVDTLNVGEGDNIVIAGQGADIVTTGLGSDTVIGDSGEITYTAGVITDLQSTGTDQGGDDNITALGGDNTIVGGFGGDIITTDSGNDSILGDNGLIEYVDGQAVRLSSNDDEVATTGADIINAGAGDNRILAGLSDDEVTTLDGDDVVLGDNGELTYSDGVLTGAVSSEMALGDVDTIAVGEGDNIVIAGQGADTVTTGSGSDTVIGDSGELTYVDSALANAVSSGAALGDVDTLNVGEGDNIVIAGQGADIVTTGLGSDTVIGDSGEITYTAGVITDLQSTGTDQGGDDSITALGGDNTIVGGFGSDTITTSSGDDVILGDNGELTYFAGILTAAMSSETALGDVDTIAVGEG
;
A
#
# COMPACT_ATOMS: atom_id res chain seq x y z
N THR A 1 -28.78 -4.96 36.82
CA THR A 1 -27.43 -4.72 37.39
C THR A 1 -27.01 -5.90 38.22
N THR A 2 -25.85 -6.46 37.93
CA THR A 2 -25.25 -7.54 38.67
C THR A 2 -24.08 -7.04 39.55
N GLY A 3 -23.43 -7.92 40.31
CA GLY A 3 -22.36 -7.54 41.23
C GLY A 3 -20.95 -7.68 40.67
N LEU A 4 -19.98 -7.89 41.58
CA LEU A 4 -18.58 -8.22 41.24
C LEU A 4 -18.44 -9.75 41.11
N GLY A 5 -18.51 -10.27 39.93
CA GLY A 5 -18.38 -11.70 39.68
C GLY A 5 -18.79 -12.02 38.27
N SER A 6 -18.38 -13.15 37.74
CA SER A 6 -18.73 -13.57 36.39
C SER A 6 -20.23 -13.88 36.30
N ASP A 7 -20.94 -13.06 35.57
CA ASP A 7 -22.39 -13.11 35.45
C ASP A 7 -22.83 -13.52 34.04
N THR A 8 -23.95 -14.23 33.93
CA THR A 8 -24.58 -14.57 32.64
C THR A 8 -25.93 -13.90 32.56
N VAL A 9 -26.14 -13.06 31.55
CA VAL A 9 -27.33 -12.23 31.40
C VAL A 9 -27.90 -12.37 29.99
N ILE A 10 -29.21 -12.46 29.87
CA ILE A 10 -29.96 -12.31 28.61
C ILE A 10 -30.99 -11.20 28.88
N GLY A 11 -31.01 -10.14 28.06
CA GLY A 11 -31.93 -9.02 28.19
C GLY A 11 -33.34 -9.47 27.89
N ASP A 12 -33.54 -10.06 26.76
CA ASP A 12 -34.86 -10.55 26.31
C ASP A 12 -35.14 -12.02 26.65
N SER A 13 -35.78 -12.72 25.73
CA SER A 13 -36.13 -14.12 25.87
C SER A 13 -34.97 -15.02 25.42
N GLY A 14 -34.56 -15.97 26.23
CA GLY A 14 -33.47 -16.85 25.89
C GLY A 14 -33.45 -18.16 26.64
N GLU A 15 -32.49 -19.01 26.31
CA GLU A 15 -32.26 -20.32 26.92
C GLU A 15 -30.80 -20.47 27.32
N ILE A 16 -30.58 -20.88 28.57
CA ILE A 16 -29.25 -21.24 29.07
C ILE A 16 -29.19 -22.74 29.28
N ASN A 17 -28.34 -23.41 28.56
CA ASN A 17 -28.20 -24.85 28.59
C ASN A 17 -27.07 -25.29 29.53
N TYR A 18 -27.26 -26.34 30.28
CA TYR A 18 -26.32 -26.89 31.25
C TYR A 18 -26.07 -28.39 31.03
N ALA A 19 -24.84 -28.83 31.14
CA ALA A 19 -24.47 -30.23 31.28
C ALA A 19 -23.61 -30.40 32.55
N ALA A 20 -24.03 -31.27 33.48
CA ALA A 20 -23.35 -31.54 34.73
C ALA A 20 -23.05 -30.28 35.59
N GLY A 21 -23.87 -29.25 35.46
CA GLY A 21 -23.76 -27.98 36.19
C GLY A 21 -22.80 -26.95 35.59
N VAL A 22 -22.33 -27.22 34.39
CA VAL A 22 -21.53 -26.28 33.59
C VAL A 22 -22.38 -25.77 32.40
N ILE A 23 -22.31 -24.48 32.08
CA ILE A 23 -22.99 -23.90 30.91
C ILE A 23 -22.40 -24.55 29.65
N THR A 24 -23.28 -24.95 28.73
CA THR A 24 -22.89 -25.51 27.43
C THR A 24 -23.40 -24.66 26.26
N GLY A 25 -24.32 -23.76 26.51
CA GLY A 25 -24.83 -22.83 25.50
C GLY A 25 -25.74 -21.78 26.10
N LEU A 26 -25.71 -20.63 25.51
CA LEU A 26 -26.58 -19.50 25.78
C LEU A 26 -27.14 -19.04 24.43
N GLN A 27 -28.44 -18.91 24.32
CA GLN A 27 -29.09 -18.51 23.07
C GLN A 27 -30.30 -17.62 23.33
N SER A 28 -30.44 -16.54 22.57
CA SER A 28 -31.69 -15.82 22.46
C SER A 28 -32.72 -16.65 21.68
N THR A 29 -34.00 -16.53 22.04
CA THR A 29 -35.09 -17.35 21.47
C THR A 29 -36.24 -16.52 20.87
N ALA A 30 -36.27 -15.23 21.10
CA ALA A 30 -37.24 -14.33 20.51
C ALA A 30 -36.60 -13.55 19.36
N THR A 31 -37.15 -13.70 18.19
CA THR A 31 -36.64 -13.06 16.98
C THR A 31 -37.48 -11.86 16.53
N ASP A 32 -38.55 -11.51 17.28
CA ASP A 32 -39.49 -10.44 16.91
C ASP A 32 -40.16 -9.72 18.08
N GLN A 33 -39.73 -9.93 19.31
CA GLN A 33 -40.33 -9.33 20.51
C GLN A 33 -39.30 -9.11 21.62
N GLY A 34 -38.72 -7.99 21.67
CA GLY A 34 -37.88 -7.50 22.74
C GLY A 34 -38.04 -6.01 22.89
N GLY A 35 -37.20 -5.39 23.61
CA GLY A 35 -37.21 -3.95 23.82
C GLY A 35 -35.91 -3.48 24.43
N ASP A 36 -35.67 -2.21 24.36
CA ASP A 36 -34.45 -1.55 24.82
C ASP A 36 -34.16 -1.90 26.30
N ASP A 37 -33.05 -2.62 26.52
CA ASP A 37 -32.62 -3.07 27.84
C ASP A 37 -31.46 -2.23 28.40
N SER A 38 -31.30 -2.21 29.70
CA SER A 38 -30.18 -1.58 30.39
C SER A 38 -29.50 -2.58 31.31
N ILE A 39 -28.40 -3.13 30.86
CA ILE A 39 -27.62 -4.18 31.51
C ILE A 39 -26.34 -3.58 32.09
N THR A 40 -26.07 -3.85 33.37
CA THR A 40 -24.83 -3.43 34.03
C THR A 40 -24.23 -4.60 34.80
N ALA A 41 -23.02 -5.01 34.47
CA ALA A 41 -22.24 -6.04 35.13
C ALA A 41 -20.88 -5.48 35.55
N LEU A 42 -20.60 -5.39 36.86
CA LEU A 42 -19.53 -4.53 37.39
C LEU A 42 -18.14 -5.13 37.47
N GLY A 43 -17.95 -6.37 37.06
CA GLY A 43 -16.62 -6.99 37.04
C GLY A 43 -16.67 -8.51 37.06
N GLY A 44 -15.54 -9.15 36.69
CA GLY A 44 -15.47 -10.58 36.40
C GLY A 44 -15.85 -10.84 34.94
N ASP A 45 -15.57 -12.02 34.44
CA ASP A 45 -15.77 -12.41 33.06
C ASP A 45 -17.27 -12.66 32.79
N ASN A 46 -17.93 -11.69 32.23
CA ASN A 46 -19.38 -11.73 32.03
C ASN A 46 -19.75 -12.29 30.65
N THR A 47 -20.92 -12.88 30.57
CA THR A 47 -21.50 -13.32 29.30
C THR A 47 -22.87 -12.65 29.15
N ILE A 48 -23.02 -11.81 28.12
CA ILE A 48 -24.19 -10.96 27.94
C ILE A 48 -24.74 -11.13 26.52
N VAL A 49 -26.07 -11.25 26.44
CA VAL A 49 -26.83 -11.10 25.19
C VAL A 49 -27.90 -10.04 25.47
N GLY A 50 -27.82 -8.89 24.80
CA GLY A 50 -28.79 -7.82 24.85
C GLY A 50 -30.12 -8.32 24.33
N GLY A 51 -30.18 -8.61 23.08
CA GLY A 51 -31.37 -9.21 22.47
C GLY A 51 -31.93 -8.34 21.36
N PHE A 52 -33.20 -8.12 21.37
CA PHE A 52 -33.91 -7.34 20.36
C PHE A 52 -34.21 -5.93 20.89
N GLY A 53 -33.80 -4.92 20.20
CA GLY A 53 -33.96 -3.51 20.57
C GLY A 53 -32.64 -2.80 20.78
N GLY A 54 -32.65 -1.52 21.01
CA GLY A 54 -31.43 -0.76 21.28
C GLY A 54 -31.02 -0.88 22.75
N ASP A 55 -29.97 -1.63 23.01
CA ASP A 55 -29.58 -2.02 24.36
C ASP A 55 -28.40 -1.17 24.88
N ALA A 56 -28.40 -0.89 26.16
CA ALA A 56 -27.31 -0.22 26.84
C ALA A 56 -26.59 -1.21 27.76
N ILE A 57 -25.45 -1.72 27.34
CA ILE A 57 -24.65 -2.73 28.03
C ILE A 57 -23.40 -2.07 28.62
N THR A 58 -23.21 -2.24 29.93
CA THR A 58 -21.98 -1.76 30.58
C THR A 58 -21.39 -2.86 31.44
N THR A 59 -20.15 -3.23 31.15
CA THR A 59 -19.38 -4.11 32.01
C THR A 59 -18.23 -3.35 32.69
N GLY A 60 -17.48 -3.99 33.53
CA GLY A 60 -16.41 -3.35 34.28
C GLY A 60 -15.04 -3.86 33.87
N SER A 61 -14.48 -4.78 34.65
CA SER A 61 -13.20 -5.41 34.35
C SER A 61 -13.37 -6.91 34.31
N GLY A 62 -12.71 -7.57 33.39
CA GLY A 62 -12.76 -9.00 33.12
C GLY A 62 -12.89 -9.24 31.63
N ASP A 63 -12.71 -10.46 31.19
CA ASP A 63 -12.78 -10.85 29.79
C ASP A 63 -14.23 -11.16 29.43
N ASP A 64 -14.91 -10.15 28.95
CA ASP A 64 -16.36 -10.20 28.72
C ASP A 64 -16.69 -10.76 27.32
N SER A 65 -17.80 -11.49 27.22
CA SER A 65 -18.36 -11.96 25.94
C SER A 65 -19.74 -11.36 25.75
N ILE A 66 -19.88 -10.49 24.76
CA ILE A 66 -21.06 -9.65 24.57
C ILE A 66 -21.61 -9.82 23.15
N LEU A 67 -22.90 -10.10 23.06
CA LEU A 67 -23.70 -9.93 21.86
C LEU A 67 -24.67 -8.77 22.13
N GLY A 68 -24.63 -7.69 21.35
CA GLY A 68 -25.62 -6.61 21.43
C GLY A 68 -26.99 -7.15 21.07
N ASP A 69 -27.09 -7.68 19.89
CA ASP A 69 -28.29 -8.29 19.35
C ASP A 69 -28.50 -9.76 19.78
N ASN A 70 -29.42 -10.42 19.10
CA ASN A 70 -29.74 -11.83 19.28
C ASN A 70 -28.61 -12.73 18.77
N GLY A 71 -28.39 -13.84 19.47
CA GLY A 71 -27.36 -14.78 19.02
C GLY A 71 -27.18 -15.99 19.90
N LEU A 72 -26.05 -16.66 19.68
CA LEU A 72 -25.67 -17.92 20.32
C LEU A 72 -24.23 -17.86 20.82
N ILE A 73 -24.02 -18.25 22.07
CA ILE A 73 -22.68 -18.52 22.61
C ILE A 73 -22.62 -19.98 23.01
N GLU A 74 -21.68 -20.72 22.41
CA GLU A 74 -21.44 -22.14 22.69
C GLU A 74 -20.23 -22.33 23.59
N TYR A 75 -20.30 -23.29 24.51
CA TYR A 75 -19.24 -23.60 25.46
C TYR A 75 -18.83 -25.06 25.40
N VAL A 76 -17.53 -25.30 25.48
CA VAL A 76 -16.93 -26.61 25.68
C VAL A 76 -16.03 -26.56 26.92
N ASP A 77 -16.25 -27.46 27.87
CA ASP A 77 -15.53 -27.53 29.14
C ASP A 77 -15.48 -26.20 29.92
N GLY A 78 -16.53 -25.35 29.75
CA GLY A 78 -16.69 -24.07 30.43
C GLY A 78 -15.97 -22.90 29.77
N GLN A 79 -15.37 -23.09 28.59
CA GLN A 79 -14.81 -22.02 27.76
C GLN A 79 -15.72 -21.74 26.57
N ALA A 80 -15.93 -20.48 26.23
CA ALA A 80 -16.63 -20.11 25.02
C ALA A 80 -15.80 -20.52 23.79
N VAL A 81 -16.42 -21.30 22.90
CA VAL A 81 -15.77 -21.80 21.67
C VAL A 81 -16.35 -21.15 20.42
N ARG A 82 -17.54 -20.53 20.55
CA ARG A 82 -18.19 -19.84 19.45
C ARG A 82 -19.11 -18.74 19.98
N LEU A 83 -19.00 -17.57 19.42
CA LEU A 83 -19.97 -16.49 19.51
C LEU A 83 -20.51 -16.27 18.10
N SER A 84 -21.84 -16.19 17.95
CA SER A 84 -22.46 -15.98 16.65
C SER A 84 -23.71 -15.15 16.81
N SER A 85 -23.81 -14.05 16.12
CA SER A 85 -25.05 -13.29 15.97
C SER A 85 -25.99 -13.97 14.97
N ASN A 86 -27.24 -13.56 14.91
CA ASN A 86 -28.27 -14.22 14.14
C ASN A 86 -28.54 -13.52 12.80
N ASP A 87 -28.04 -14.06 11.71
CA ASP A 87 -28.17 -13.51 10.36
C ASP A 87 -29.60 -13.56 9.76
N ASP A 88 -30.55 -14.22 10.45
CA ASP A 88 -31.95 -14.33 9.98
C ASP A 88 -32.83 -13.12 10.40
N GLU A 89 -32.25 -12.09 11.04
CA GLU A 89 -33.00 -10.95 11.56
C GLU A 89 -33.28 -9.89 10.51
N VAL A 90 -34.54 -9.49 10.47
CA VAL A 90 -35.02 -8.48 9.52
C VAL A 90 -35.11 -7.11 10.23
N ALA A 91 -34.19 -6.20 9.94
CA ALA A 91 -34.33 -4.74 9.97
C ALA A 91 -35.13 -4.07 11.13
N THR A 92 -35.09 -4.58 12.37
CA THR A 92 -35.75 -3.97 13.54
C THR A 92 -34.96 -4.12 14.84
N THR A 93 -33.69 -4.52 14.74
CA THR A 93 -32.73 -4.40 15.83
C THR A 93 -32.42 -2.92 16.05
N GLY A 94 -32.18 -2.51 17.23
CA GLY A 94 -31.93 -1.11 17.57
C GLY A 94 -30.45 -0.85 17.76
N ALA A 95 -30.07 0.40 17.68
CA ALA A 95 -28.69 0.81 17.93
C ALA A 95 -28.26 0.53 19.37
N ASP A 96 -27.19 -0.22 19.56
CA ASP A 96 -26.68 -0.64 20.85
C ASP A 96 -25.57 0.29 21.36
N ILE A 97 -25.46 0.42 22.66
CA ILE A 97 -24.36 1.12 23.33
C ILE A 97 -23.65 0.15 24.24
N ILE A 98 -22.46 -0.30 23.84
CA ILE A 98 -21.68 -1.31 24.54
C ILE A 98 -20.42 -0.68 25.14
N ASN A 99 -20.33 -0.65 26.47
CA ASN A 99 -19.13 -0.23 27.20
C ASN A 99 -18.55 -1.43 27.93
N ALA A 100 -17.57 -2.11 27.33
CA ALA A 100 -17.09 -3.39 27.85
C ALA A 100 -16.05 -3.28 28.97
N GLY A 101 -15.46 -2.12 29.18
CA GLY A 101 -14.46 -1.93 30.23
C GLY A 101 -13.10 -2.50 29.87
N ALA A 102 -12.30 -2.94 30.86
CA ALA A 102 -10.95 -3.43 30.66
C ALA A 102 -10.88 -4.96 30.79
N GLY A 103 -10.05 -5.60 30.01
CA GLY A 103 -9.87 -7.06 29.85
C GLY A 103 -10.02 -7.43 28.39
N ASP A 104 -9.72 -8.66 28.04
CA ASP A 104 -9.75 -9.15 26.66
C ASP A 104 -11.20 -9.48 26.24
N ASN A 105 -11.91 -8.48 25.75
CA ASN A 105 -13.34 -8.58 25.47
C ASN A 105 -13.60 -9.16 24.06
N ARG A 106 -14.77 -9.79 23.92
CA ARG A 106 -15.28 -10.38 22.67
C ARG A 106 -16.67 -9.85 22.42
N ILE A 107 -16.80 -9.04 21.38
CA ILE A 107 -18.01 -8.26 21.13
C ILE A 107 -18.49 -8.48 19.70
N LEU A 108 -19.77 -8.81 19.54
CA LEU A 108 -20.50 -8.68 18.30
C LEU A 108 -21.62 -7.68 18.60
N ALA A 109 -21.53 -6.46 18.02
CA ALA A 109 -22.50 -5.42 18.30
C ALA A 109 -23.84 -5.77 17.65
N GLY A 110 -23.87 -6.05 16.37
CA GLY A 110 -25.09 -6.56 15.74
C GLY A 110 -25.48 -5.82 14.47
N LEU A 111 -26.74 -5.56 14.27
CA LEU A 111 -27.28 -4.75 13.18
C LEU A 111 -27.73 -3.39 13.70
N SER A 112 -27.58 -2.36 12.97
CA SER A 112 -27.88 -0.96 13.22
C SER A 112 -26.67 -0.16 13.69
N ASP A 113 -26.81 1.16 13.75
CA ASP A 113 -25.74 2.09 14.09
C ASP A 113 -25.28 1.91 15.56
N ASP A 114 -24.25 1.13 15.82
CA ASP A 114 -23.81 0.72 17.14
C ASP A 114 -22.65 1.59 17.69
N GLU A 115 -22.58 1.73 19.01
CA GLU A 115 -21.48 2.40 19.70
C GLU A 115 -20.77 1.42 20.63
N VAL A 116 -19.54 1.03 20.29
CA VAL A 116 -18.72 0.10 21.09
C VAL A 116 -17.54 0.86 21.68
N THR A 117 -17.37 0.74 22.99
CA THR A 117 -16.18 1.26 23.69
C THR A 117 -15.58 0.19 24.60
N THR A 118 -14.30 -0.08 24.42
CA THR A 118 -13.50 -0.87 25.37
C THR A 118 -12.40 0.00 26.00
N LEU A 119 -11.70 -0.54 26.97
CA LEU A 119 -10.52 0.09 27.57
C LEU A 119 -9.28 -0.76 27.25
N ASP A 120 -8.37 -0.96 28.23
CA ASP A 120 -7.14 -1.72 28.01
C ASP A 120 -7.43 -3.24 27.94
N GLY A 121 -6.87 -3.94 26.99
CA GLY A 121 -7.01 -5.37 26.74
C GLY A 121 -6.89 -5.71 25.27
N ASP A 122 -6.65 -6.98 24.95
CA ASP A 122 -6.62 -7.46 23.58
C ASP A 122 -8.06 -7.81 23.15
N ASP A 123 -8.76 -6.82 22.61
CA ASP A 123 -10.19 -6.91 22.32
C ASP A 123 -10.45 -7.43 20.90
N VAL A 124 -11.55 -8.18 20.74
CA VAL A 124 -12.07 -8.62 19.45
C VAL A 124 -13.47 -8.07 19.25
N VAL A 125 -13.66 -7.17 18.29
CA VAL A 125 -14.92 -6.48 18.04
C VAL A 125 -15.35 -6.68 16.58
N LEU A 126 -16.58 -7.12 16.40
CA LEU A 126 -17.31 -7.02 15.14
C LEU A 126 -18.41 -5.98 15.33
N GLY A 127 -18.44 -4.94 14.48
CA GLY A 127 -19.52 -3.95 14.47
C GLY A 127 -20.83 -4.63 14.07
N ASP A 128 -20.84 -5.25 12.94
CA ASP A 128 -21.97 -5.99 12.40
C ASP A 128 -22.13 -7.41 12.96
N ASN A 129 -23.12 -8.12 12.41
CA ASN A 129 -23.31 -9.54 12.66
C ASN A 129 -22.14 -10.39 12.18
N GLY A 130 -21.88 -11.49 12.88
CA GLY A 130 -20.79 -12.37 12.49
C GLY A 130 -20.58 -13.56 13.39
N GLU A 131 -19.38 -14.10 13.32
CA GLU A 131 -18.98 -15.27 14.09
C GLU A 131 -17.53 -15.16 14.57
N LEU A 132 -17.32 -15.40 15.84
CA LEU A 132 -15.99 -15.62 16.43
C LEU A 132 -15.86 -17.08 16.83
N THR A 133 -14.78 -17.73 16.45
CA THR A 133 -14.49 -19.13 16.79
C THR A 133 -13.20 -19.26 17.57
N TYR A 134 -13.21 -20.12 18.59
CA TYR A 134 -12.10 -20.33 19.50
C TYR A 134 -11.79 -21.83 19.68
N SER A 135 -10.52 -22.15 19.92
CA SER A 135 -10.07 -23.47 20.33
C SER A 135 -9.13 -23.33 21.53
N ASP A 136 -9.46 -24.01 22.62
CA ASP A 136 -8.69 -23.93 23.88
C ASP A 136 -8.46 -22.46 24.35
N GLY A 137 -9.44 -21.58 24.13
CA GLY A 137 -9.40 -20.16 24.51
C GLY A 137 -8.66 -19.25 23.54
N VAL A 138 -8.12 -19.77 22.44
CA VAL A 138 -7.41 -19.01 21.41
C VAL A 138 -8.34 -18.79 20.22
N LEU A 139 -8.36 -17.55 19.68
CA LEU A 139 -9.12 -17.21 18.49
C LEU A 139 -8.61 -18.04 17.29
N THR A 140 -9.53 -18.64 16.56
CA THR A 140 -9.24 -19.42 15.34
C THR A 140 -9.87 -18.81 14.09
N GLY A 141 -10.85 -17.94 14.26
CA GLY A 141 -11.46 -17.20 13.17
C GLY A 141 -12.39 -16.11 13.66
N ALA A 142 -12.45 -15.04 12.90
CA ALA A 142 -13.40 -13.96 13.02
C ALA A 142 -13.95 -13.65 11.63
N VAL A 143 -15.28 -13.64 11.49
CA VAL A 143 -15.96 -13.42 10.21
C VAL A 143 -17.14 -12.49 10.44
N SER A 144 -17.18 -11.36 9.74
CA SER A 144 -18.41 -10.57 9.66
C SER A 144 -19.32 -11.09 8.54
N SER A 145 -20.62 -10.92 8.68
CA SER A 145 -21.59 -11.38 7.68
C SER A 145 -21.94 -10.23 6.72
N GLU A 146 -21.90 -10.53 5.43
CA GLU A 146 -22.31 -9.60 4.38
C GLU A 146 -23.84 -9.45 4.36
N MET A 147 -24.40 -8.49 5.10
CA MET A 147 -25.82 -8.14 5.04
C MET A 147 -25.99 -6.76 4.40
N ALA A 148 -26.85 -6.64 3.41
CA ALA A 148 -27.02 -5.47 2.54
C ALA A 148 -27.70 -4.25 3.20
N LEU A 149 -27.49 -4.01 4.47
CA LEU A 149 -28.00 -2.84 5.20
C LEU A 149 -26.78 -2.14 5.81
N GLY A 150 -26.27 -1.11 5.14
CA GLY A 150 -25.17 -0.30 5.66
C GLY A 150 -25.59 0.39 6.97
N ASP A 151 -25.04 -0.08 8.05
CA ASP A 151 -25.18 0.49 9.39
C ASP A 151 -23.92 1.29 9.71
N VAL A 152 -24.00 2.35 10.49
CA VAL A 152 -22.87 3.26 10.76
C VAL A 152 -22.39 3.06 12.18
N ASP A 153 -21.29 2.36 12.34
CA ASP A 153 -20.76 2.01 13.64
C ASP A 153 -19.70 2.98 14.16
N THR A 154 -19.63 3.12 15.45
CA THR A 154 -18.57 3.85 16.13
C THR A 154 -17.87 2.94 17.13
N ILE A 155 -16.67 2.51 16.79
CA ILE A 155 -15.91 1.54 17.57
C ILE A 155 -14.66 2.23 18.13
N ALA A 156 -14.52 2.26 19.44
CA ALA A 156 -13.35 2.79 20.13
C ALA A 156 -12.77 1.73 21.06
N VAL A 157 -11.63 1.14 20.68
CA VAL A 157 -10.90 0.18 21.50
C VAL A 157 -9.68 0.83 22.15
N GLY A 158 -9.30 0.34 23.33
CA GLY A 158 -8.23 0.91 24.12
C GLY A 158 -6.83 0.45 23.73
N GLU A 159 -5.90 0.41 24.71
CA GLU A 159 -4.55 -0.13 24.49
C GLU A 159 -4.60 -1.67 24.47
N GLY A 160 -3.79 -2.31 23.64
CA GLY A 160 -3.72 -3.77 23.46
C GLY A 160 -3.64 -4.14 21.98
N ASP A 161 -3.39 -5.39 21.67
CA ASP A 161 -3.36 -5.89 20.30
C ASP A 161 -4.80 -6.25 19.87
N ASN A 162 -5.51 -5.27 19.35
CA ASN A 162 -6.94 -5.36 19.09
C ASN A 162 -7.26 -5.90 17.68
N ILE A 163 -8.41 -6.53 17.56
CA ILE A 163 -8.99 -6.99 16.30
C ILE A 163 -10.35 -6.32 16.13
N VAL A 164 -10.51 -5.56 15.05
CA VAL A 164 -11.77 -4.89 14.71
C VAL A 164 -12.15 -5.23 13.27
N ILE A 165 -13.37 -5.71 13.07
CA ILE A 165 -14.03 -5.77 11.76
C ILE A 165 -15.27 -4.89 11.90
N ALA A 166 -15.25 -3.69 11.29
CA ALA A 166 -16.34 -2.73 11.47
C ALA A 166 -17.63 -3.24 10.80
N GLY A 167 -17.54 -3.64 9.55
CA GLY A 167 -18.70 -4.25 8.88
C GLY A 167 -19.09 -3.52 7.61
N GLN A 168 -20.38 -3.40 7.34
CA GLN A 168 -20.89 -2.63 6.22
C GLN A 168 -21.45 -1.29 6.70
N GLY A 169 -21.00 -0.22 6.15
CA GLY A 169 -21.45 1.12 6.53
C GLY A 169 -20.32 2.12 6.46
N ALA A 170 -20.62 3.35 6.79
CA ALA A 170 -19.62 4.38 6.91
C ALA A 170 -19.13 4.44 8.36
N ASP A 171 -18.15 3.62 8.68
CA ASP A 171 -17.78 3.33 10.05
C ASP A 171 -16.66 4.24 10.58
N THR A 172 -16.63 4.38 11.88
CA THR A 172 -15.54 5.10 12.56
C THR A 172 -14.87 4.18 13.56
N VAL A 173 -13.63 3.78 13.28
CA VAL A 173 -12.83 2.96 14.18
C VAL A 173 -11.70 3.79 14.77
N THR A 174 -11.50 3.67 16.07
CA THR A 174 -10.35 4.26 16.77
C THR A 174 -9.72 3.21 17.67
N THR A 175 -8.44 2.90 17.47
CA THR A 175 -7.69 2.02 18.37
C THR A 175 -6.67 2.80 19.19
N GLY A 176 -6.17 2.16 20.24
CA GLY A 176 -5.11 2.71 21.08
C GLY A 176 -3.72 2.36 20.59
N SER A 177 -2.81 2.06 21.52
CA SER A 177 -1.48 1.53 21.19
C SER A 177 -1.47 0.02 21.29
N GLY A 178 -0.78 -0.63 20.40
CA GLY A 178 -0.68 -2.09 20.24
C GLY A 178 -0.54 -2.42 18.76
N SER A 179 -0.42 -3.70 18.44
CA SER A 179 -0.40 -4.13 17.04
C SER A 179 -1.82 -4.54 16.65
N ASP A 180 -2.55 -3.57 16.12
CA ASP A 180 -3.97 -3.73 15.83
C ASP A 180 -4.21 -4.30 14.43
N THR A 181 -5.29 -5.09 14.29
CA THR A 181 -5.79 -5.56 13.00
C THR A 181 -7.18 -4.99 12.78
N VAL A 182 -7.33 -4.14 11.77
CA VAL A 182 -8.57 -3.43 11.46
C VAL A 182 -9.01 -3.73 10.03
N ILE A 183 -10.25 -4.16 9.87
CA ILE A 183 -10.93 -4.22 8.57
C ILE A 183 -12.12 -3.26 8.64
N GLY A 184 -12.18 -2.26 7.74
CA GLY A 184 -13.27 -1.28 7.68
C GLY A 184 -14.57 -1.94 7.26
N ASP A 185 -14.57 -2.56 6.13
CA ASP A 185 -15.70 -3.33 5.61
C ASP A 185 -15.87 -4.72 6.27
N SER A 186 -16.77 -5.52 5.72
CA SER A 186 -16.92 -6.94 6.09
C SER A 186 -15.67 -7.74 5.76
N GLY A 187 -15.32 -8.72 6.58
CA GLY A 187 -14.09 -9.49 6.35
C GLY A 187 -13.98 -10.79 7.12
N GLU A 188 -12.89 -11.47 6.86
CA GLU A 188 -12.54 -12.75 7.50
C GLU A 188 -11.09 -12.76 7.97
N LEU A 189 -10.88 -13.10 9.20
CA LEU A 189 -9.57 -13.42 9.78
C LEU A 189 -9.50 -14.90 10.11
N THR A 190 -8.47 -15.59 9.65
CA THR A 190 -8.23 -17.00 9.94
C THR A 190 -6.91 -17.18 10.66
N TYR A 191 -6.89 -17.98 11.73
CA TYR A 191 -5.71 -18.26 12.54
C TYR A 191 -5.34 -19.73 12.48
N VAL A 192 -4.04 -20.02 12.42
CA VAL A 192 -3.47 -21.36 12.46
C VAL A 192 -2.36 -21.40 13.53
N ASP A 193 -2.44 -22.36 14.46
CA ASP A 193 -1.48 -22.48 15.58
C ASP A 193 -1.27 -21.16 16.35
N SER A 194 -2.36 -20.41 16.59
CA SER A 194 -2.39 -19.10 17.27
C SER A 194 -1.71 -17.95 16.53
N ALA A 195 -1.38 -18.10 15.28
CA ALA A 195 -0.85 -17.03 14.43
C ALA A 195 -1.86 -16.69 13.34
N LEU A 196 -1.96 -15.42 12.98
CA LEU A 196 -2.76 -14.99 11.83
C LEU A 196 -2.24 -15.70 10.58
N ALA A 197 -3.14 -16.30 9.83
CA ALA A 197 -2.85 -17.04 8.59
C ALA A 197 -3.39 -16.33 7.36
N ASN A 198 -4.53 -15.66 7.50
CA ASN A 198 -5.12 -14.87 6.44
C ASN A 198 -5.99 -13.74 7.00
N ALA A 199 -5.93 -12.58 6.36
CA ALA A 199 -6.84 -11.46 6.56
C ALA A 199 -7.40 -11.06 5.20
N VAL A 200 -8.72 -11.03 5.06
CA VAL A 200 -9.40 -10.72 3.79
C VAL A 200 -10.54 -9.77 4.07
N SER A 201 -10.64 -8.67 3.33
CA SER A 201 -11.89 -7.93 3.25
C SER A 201 -12.81 -8.58 2.21
N SER A 202 -14.08 -8.62 2.51
CA SER A 202 -15.11 -9.19 1.65
C SER A 202 -16.28 -8.20 1.58
N GLY A 203 -16.30 -7.35 0.61
CA GLY A 203 -17.41 -6.44 0.36
C GLY A 203 -17.83 -6.53 -1.09
N ALA A 204 -19.06 -6.90 -1.37
CA ALA A 204 -19.60 -6.86 -2.72
C ALA A 204 -20.54 -5.65 -2.87
N ALA A 205 -20.02 -4.54 -3.41
CA ALA A 205 -20.80 -3.53 -4.11
C ALA A 205 -21.54 -2.44 -3.30
N LEU A 206 -21.22 -2.17 -2.06
CA LEU A 206 -21.69 -0.96 -1.36
C LEU A 206 -20.54 -0.41 -0.49
N GLY A 207 -19.51 0.12 -1.12
CA GLY A 207 -18.44 0.81 -0.39
C GLY A 207 -18.96 2.11 0.19
N ASP A 208 -18.96 2.23 1.47
CA ASP A 208 -19.19 3.46 2.20
C ASP A 208 -17.85 3.99 2.75
N VAL A 209 -17.81 5.25 3.13
CA VAL A 209 -16.57 5.94 3.52
C VAL A 209 -16.23 5.67 4.97
N ASP A 210 -15.18 4.92 5.23
CA ASP A 210 -14.71 4.63 6.58
C ASP A 210 -13.69 5.65 7.10
N THR A 211 -13.63 5.78 8.41
CA THR A 211 -12.63 6.58 9.11
C THR A 211 -11.90 5.71 10.13
N LEU A 212 -10.71 5.26 9.78
CA LEU A 212 -9.92 4.34 10.56
C LEU A 212 -8.72 5.06 11.18
N ASN A 213 -8.81 5.37 12.48
CA ASN A 213 -7.73 5.98 13.24
C ASN A 213 -7.05 4.90 14.08
N VAL A 214 -5.99 4.31 13.54
CA VAL A 214 -5.27 3.21 14.18
C VAL A 214 -4.04 3.75 14.89
N GLY A 215 -3.86 3.39 16.14
CA GLY A 215 -2.87 4.00 17.04
C GLY A 215 -1.40 3.64 16.75
N GLU A 216 -0.54 3.75 17.80
CA GLU A 216 0.87 3.37 17.67
C GLU A 216 1.06 1.86 17.72
N GLY A 217 1.96 1.30 16.93
CA GLY A 217 2.29 -0.14 16.85
C GLY A 217 2.39 -0.59 15.40
N ASP A 218 2.78 -1.82 15.18
CA ASP A 218 2.85 -2.39 13.83
C ASP A 218 1.46 -2.90 13.45
N ASN A 219 0.68 -2.08 12.75
CA ASN A 219 -0.73 -2.31 12.51
C ASN A 219 -1.00 -2.94 11.13
N ILE A 220 -2.14 -3.62 11.03
CA ILE A 220 -2.67 -4.17 9.79
C ILE A 220 -4.03 -3.53 9.55
N VAL A 221 -4.20 -2.86 8.40
CA VAL A 221 -5.44 -2.19 8.03
C VAL A 221 -5.83 -2.60 6.62
N ILE A 222 -7.07 -3.03 6.45
CA ILE A 222 -7.71 -3.18 5.14
C ILE A 222 -8.97 -2.31 5.21
N ALA A 223 -8.95 -1.15 4.55
CA ALA A 223 -10.05 -0.20 4.69
C ALA A 223 -11.31 -0.74 4.01
N GLY A 224 -11.21 -1.20 2.79
CA GLY A 224 -12.34 -1.86 2.13
C GLY A 224 -12.76 -1.16 0.85
N GLN A 225 -14.05 -1.07 0.59
CA GLN A 225 -14.58 -0.34 -0.57
C GLN A 225 -15.09 1.02 -0.12
N GLY A 226 -14.69 2.07 -0.76
CA GLY A 226 -15.11 3.40 -0.39
C GLY A 226 -14.03 4.40 -0.70
N ALA A 227 -14.24 5.63 -0.30
CA ALA A 227 -13.20 6.65 -0.30
C ALA A 227 -12.78 6.87 1.16
N ASP A 228 -11.85 6.03 1.63
CA ASP A 228 -11.60 5.83 3.03
C ASP A 228 -10.54 6.78 3.60
N ILE A 229 -10.60 7.01 4.88
CA ILE A 229 -9.62 7.81 5.60
C ILE A 229 -8.90 6.92 6.61
N VAL A 230 -7.66 6.57 6.31
CA VAL A 230 -6.82 5.75 7.18
C VAL A 230 -5.71 6.61 7.79
N THR A 231 -5.58 6.57 9.09
CA THR A 231 -4.45 7.17 9.79
C THR A 231 -3.86 6.15 10.74
N THR A 232 -2.60 5.78 10.54
CA THR A 232 -1.86 4.96 11.49
C THR A 232 -0.85 5.80 12.25
N GLY A 233 -0.44 5.31 13.41
CA GLY A 233 0.52 6.02 14.27
C GLY A 233 1.98 5.73 13.90
N LEU A 234 2.84 5.62 14.92
CA LEU A 234 4.22 5.20 14.74
C LEU A 234 4.30 3.67 14.78
N GLY A 235 4.98 3.10 13.83
CA GLY A 235 5.14 1.64 13.69
C GLY A 235 5.37 1.29 12.24
N SER A 236 5.62 0.03 11.95
CA SER A 236 5.71 -0.45 10.57
C SER A 236 4.36 -1.02 10.18
N ASP A 237 3.57 -0.18 9.53
CA ASP A 237 2.17 -0.48 9.26
C ASP A 237 1.99 -1.12 7.88
N THR A 238 1.00 -1.99 7.79
CA THR A 238 0.56 -2.61 6.53
C THR A 238 -0.85 -2.14 6.23
N VAL A 239 -1.04 -1.39 5.15
CA VAL A 239 -2.32 -0.76 4.79
C VAL A 239 -2.70 -1.12 3.37
N ILE A 240 -3.94 -1.54 3.18
CA ILE A 240 -4.61 -1.63 1.88
C ILE A 240 -5.80 -0.67 1.94
N GLY A 241 -5.85 0.34 1.05
CA GLY A 241 -6.94 1.32 0.97
C GLY A 241 -8.24 0.64 0.59
N ASP A 242 -8.22 -0.12 -0.45
CA ASP A 242 -9.36 -0.88 -0.95
C ASP A 242 -9.51 -2.29 -0.34
N SER A 243 -10.30 -3.12 -0.99
CA SER A 243 -10.43 -4.53 -0.64
C SER A 243 -9.15 -5.31 -0.92
N GLY A 244 -8.77 -6.19 -0.01
CA GLY A 244 -7.50 -6.90 -0.13
C GLY A 244 -7.44 -8.22 0.63
N GLU A 245 -6.32 -8.91 0.40
CA GLU A 245 -5.96 -10.14 1.07
C GLU A 245 -4.50 -10.09 1.53
N ILE A 246 -4.27 -10.41 2.78
CA ILE A 246 -2.92 -10.56 3.36
C ILE A 246 -2.76 -11.98 3.85
N THR A 247 -1.81 -12.71 3.27
CA THR A 247 -1.51 -14.10 3.59
C THR A 247 -0.28 -14.21 4.48
N TYR A 248 -0.32 -15.11 5.44
CA TYR A 248 0.76 -15.35 6.39
C TYR A 248 1.20 -16.80 6.40
N THR A 249 2.47 -17.01 6.64
CA THR A 249 3.03 -18.32 6.97
C THR A 249 3.76 -18.25 8.31
N ALA A 250 3.27 -18.99 9.30
CA ALA A 250 3.80 -18.98 10.67
C ALA A 250 3.89 -17.56 11.28
N GLY A 251 2.89 -16.71 11.02
CA GLY A 251 2.81 -15.35 11.55
C GLY A 251 3.69 -14.31 10.82
N VAL A 252 4.27 -14.66 9.68
CA VAL A 252 5.04 -13.75 8.83
C VAL A 252 4.28 -13.54 7.53
N ILE A 253 4.11 -12.30 7.08
CA ILE A 253 3.47 -11.98 5.79
C ILE A 253 4.25 -12.67 4.67
N THR A 254 3.52 -13.32 3.77
CA THR A 254 4.06 -13.92 2.54
C THR A 254 3.57 -13.23 1.29
N ASP A 255 2.34 -12.75 1.32
CA ASP A 255 1.74 -12.06 0.19
C ASP A 255 0.77 -10.97 0.70
N LEU A 256 0.77 -9.83 0.06
CA LEU A 256 -0.18 -8.76 0.23
C LEU A 256 -0.72 -8.40 -1.14
N GLN A 257 -2.02 -8.43 -1.32
CA GLN A 257 -2.66 -8.20 -2.62
C GLN A 257 -3.95 -7.40 -2.47
N SER A 258 -4.13 -6.38 -3.30
CA SER A 258 -5.46 -5.80 -3.51
C SER A 258 -6.33 -6.75 -4.33
N THR A 259 -7.61 -6.85 -4.00
CA THR A 259 -8.56 -7.78 -4.63
C THR A 259 -9.76 -7.08 -5.28
N GLY A 260 -9.89 -5.79 -5.11
CA GLY A 260 -10.92 -4.96 -5.74
C GLY A 260 -10.81 -5.01 -7.27
N THR A 261 -11.93 -5.07 -7.96
CA THR A 261 -11.95 -5.17 -9.43
C THR A 261 -12.62 -3.99 -10.13
N ASP A 262 -13.29 -3.08 -9.41
CA ASP A 262 -13.95 -1.91 -10.01
C ASP A 262 -14.71 -0.99 -9.03
N GLN A 263 -14.45 -1.04 -7.73
CA GLN A 263 -15.23 -0.29 -6.73
C GLN A 263 -14.42 0.28 -5.56
N GLY A 264 -13.19 0.57 -5.77
CA GLY A 264 -12.40 1.37 -4.85
C GLY A 264 -12.74 2.86 -4.95
N GLY A 265 -12.32 3.63 -4.01
CA GLY A 265 -12.54 5.07 -3.95
C GLY A 265 -11.23 5.84 -3.94
N ASP A 266 -11.33 7.16 -3.86
CA ASP A 266 -10.17 8.00 -3.67
C ASP A 266 -9.81 8.01 -2.17
N ASP A 267 -8.82 7.25 -1.77
CA ASP A 267 -8.44 7.05 -0.37
C ASP A 267 -7.47 8.11 0.15
N ASN A 268 -7.51 8.35 1.45
CA ASN A 268 -6.54 9.21 2.12
C ASN A 268 -5.82 8.44 3.23
N ILE A 269 -4.61 7.98 2.93
CA ILE A 269 -3.81 7.13 3.81
C ILE A 269 -2.65 7.93 4.39
N THR A 270 -2.55 7.99 5.71
CA THR A 270 -1.44 8.60 6.43
C THR A 270 -0.81 7.61 7.38
N ALA A 271 0.47 7.27 7.17
CA ALA A 271 1.24 6.36 8.03
C ALA A 271 2.50 7.08 8.55
N LEU A 272 2.55 7.33 9.87
CA LEU A 272 3.46 8.35 10.44
C LEU A 272 4.90 7.93 10.73
N GLY A 273 5.35 6.77 10.38
CA GLY A 273 6.76 6.43 10.58
C GLY A 273 6.98 4.95 10.84
N GLY A 274 8.18 4.47 10.58
CA GLY A 274 8.49 3.06 10.46
C GLY A 274 8.51 2.65 8.99
N ASP A 275 8.89 1.42 8.72
CA ASP A 275 8.95 0.91 7.35
C ASP A 275 7.55 0.40 6.95
N ASN A 276 6.77 1.25 6.29
CA ASN A 276 5.37 0.96 5.97
C ASN A 276 5.23 0.21 4.64
N THR A 277 4.15 -0.56 4.54
CA THR A 277 3.75 -1.21 3.29
C THR A 277 2.32 -0.77 2.96
N ILE A 278 2.15 -0.07 1.84
CA ILE A 278 0.88 0.56 1.47
C ILE A 278 0.49 0.19 0.05
N VAL A 279 -0.76 -0.17 -0.14
CA VAL A 279 -1.41 -0.28 -1.44
C VAL A 279 -2.62 0.64 -1.40
N GLY A 280 -2.62 1.71 -2.21
CA GLY A 280 -3.77 2.61 -2.37
C GLY A 280 -4.95 1.84 -2.91
N GLY A 281 -4.88 1.43 -4.15
CA GLY A 281 -5.92 0.60 -4.76
C GLY A 281 -6.53 1.22 -6.00
N PHE A 282 -7.84 1.22 -6.11
CA PHE A 282 -8.57 1.93 -7.15
C PHE A 282 -8.87 3.36 -6.73
N GLY A 283 -8.72 4.30 -7.59
CA GLY A 283 -9.07 5.68 -7.35
C GLY A 283 -7.85 6.58 -7.44
N GLY A 284 -8.02 7.85 -7.16
CA GLY A 284 -6.91 8.79 -7.04
C GLY A 284 -6.58 8.98 -5.56
N ASP A 285 -5.56 8.28 -5.11
CA ASP A 285 -5.25 8.14 -3.70
C ASP A 285 -4.27 9.21 -3.20
N ILE A 286 -4.41 9.59 -1.95
CA ILE A 286 -3.45 10.45 -1.28
C ILE A 286 -2.73 9.63 -0.22
N ILE A 287 -1.48 9.28 -0.51
CA ILE A 287 -0.65 8.48 0.40
C ILE A 287 0.44 9.37 0.99
N THR A 288 0.51 9.42 2.30
CA THR A 288 1.54 10.20 3.02
C THR A 288 2.20 9.33 4.06
N THR A 289 3.52 9.16 3.93
CA THR A 289 4.37 8.62 5.00
C THR A 289 5.32 9.70 5.53
N ASP A 290 5.99 9.47 6.64
CA ASP A 290 6.91 10.47 7.24
C ASP A 290 8.37 10.02 7.13
N SER A 291 8.73 8.90 7.76
CA SER A 291 10.10 8.38 7.71
C SER A 291 10.13 6.88 7.86
N GLY A 292 10.97 6.23 7.13
CA GLY A 292 11.11 4.78 7.04
C GLY A 292 11.42 4.38 5.61
N ASN A 293 11.68 3.11 5.39
CA ASN A 293 11.89 2.58 4.05
C ASN A 293 10.58 1.98 3.57
N ASP A 294 9.76 2.83 2.99
CA ASP A 294 8.39 2.49 2.66
C ASP A 294 8.28 1.74 1.32
N SER A 295 7.30 0.85 1.24
CA SER A 295 6.93 0.13 0.00
C SER A 295 5.52 0.51 -0.38
N ILE A 296 5.35 1.27 -1.47
CA ILE A 296 4.09 1.90 -1.84
C ILE A 296 3.70 1.49 -3.27
N LEU A 297 2.49 1.02 -3.43
CA LEU A 297 1.78 0.92 -4.69
C LEU A 297 0.65 1.95 -4.66
N GLY A 298 0.61 2.91 -5.60
CA GLY A 298 -0.52 3.84 -5.73
C GLY A 298 -1.77 3.06 -6.12
N ASP A 299 -1.70 2.39 -7.24
CA ASP A 299 -2.75 1.52 -7.76
C ASP A 299 -2.77 0.11 -7.13
N ASN A 300 -3.65 -0.73 -7.66
CA ASN A 300 -3.76 -2.14 -7.29
C ASN A 300 -2.50 -2.94 -7.61
N GLY A 301 -2.17 -3.90 -6.75
CA GLY A 301 -1.01 -4.73 -7.00
C GLY A 301 -0.78 -5.84 -6.00
N LEU A 302 0.44 -6.38 -6.08
CA LEU A 302 0.90 -7.51 -5.27
C LEU A 302 2.29 -7.21 -4.71
N ILE A 303 2.47 -7.45 -3.42
CA ILE A 303 3.79 -7.47 -2.78
C ILE A 303 4.03 -8.87 -2.23
N GLU A 304 5.09 -9.53 -2.73
CA GLU A 304 5.50 -10.86 -2.28
C GLU A 304 6.67 -10.78 -1.30
N TYR A 305 6.64 -11.61 -0.27
CA TYR A 305 7.65 -11.64 0.79
C TYR A 305 8.31 -13.02 0.92
N VAL A 306 9.60 -13.02 1.20
CA VAL A 306 10.36 -14.21 1.60
C VAL A 306 11.11 -13.90 2.88
N ASP A 307 10.90 -14.74 3.90
CA ASP A 307 11.52 -14.57 5.23
C ASP A 307 11.28 -13.15 5.82
N GLY A 308 10.11 -12.53 5.55
CA GLY A 308 9.70 -11.21 6.04
C GLY A 308 10.31 -10.02 5.28
N GLN A 309 10.99 -10.26 4.17
CA GLN A 309 11.50 -9.20 3.30
C GLN A 309 10.71 -9.17 1.98
N ALA A 310 10.30 -8.00 1.53
CA ALA A 310 9.69 -7.84 0.22
C ALA A 310 10.70 -8.23 -0.87
N VAL A 311 10.33 -9.19 -1.70
CA VAL A 311 11.16 -9.68 -2.82
C VAL A 311 10.61 -9.25 -4.17
N ARG A 312 9.35 -8.85 -4.22
CA ARG A 312 8.72 -8.38 -5.44
C ARG A 312 7.61 -7.38 -5.10
N LEU A 313 7.60 -6.26 -5.77
CA LEU A 313 6.48 -5.33 -5.85
C LEU A 313 6.03 -5.33 -7.30
N SER A 314 4.74 -5.47 -7.55
CA SER A 314 4.18 -5.50 -8.90
C SER A 314 2.82 -4.85 -8.92
N SER A 315 2.65 -3.83 -9.73
CA SER A 315 1.34 -3.28 -10.05
C SER A 315 0.59 -4.17 -11.04
N ASN A 316 -0.72 -4.02 -11.14
CA ASN A 316 -1.58 -4.90 -11.94
C ASN A 316 -1.79 -4.35 -13.35
N ASP A 317 -1.16 -4.95 -14.36
CA ASP A 317 -1.25 -4.53 -15.77
C ASP A 317 -2.60 -4.85 -16.45
N ASP A 318 -3.49 -5.60 -15.80
CA ASP A 318 -4.80 -5.98 -16.38
C ASP A 318 -5.89 -4.91 -16.16
N GLU A 319 -5.56 -3.78 -15.55
CA GLU A 319 -6.52 -2.73 -15.22
C GLU A 319 -6.87 -1.84 -16.40
N VAL A 320 -8.16 -1.64 -16.56
CA VAL A 320 -8.71 -0.83 -17.65
C VAL A 320 -9.17 0.52 -17.08
N ALA A 321 -8.37 1.57 -17.29
CA ALA A 321 -8.81 2.98 -17.38
C ALA A 321 -9.75 3.55 -16.29
N THR A 322 -9.67 3.11 -15.04
CA THR A 322 -10.42 3.68 -13.91
C THR A 322 -9.54 3.98 -12.69
N THR A 323 -8.24 3.84 -12.84
CA THR A 323 -7.26 4.30 -11.86
C THR A 323 -7.23 5.83 -11.87
N GLY A 324 -7.18 6.43 -10.73
CA GLY A 324 -7.13 7.89 -10.59
C GLY A 324 -5.69 8.38 -10.51
N ALA A 325 -5.51 9.68 -10.52
CA ALA A 325 -4.20 10.28 -10.32
C ALA A 325 -3.83 10.28 -8.83
N ASP A 326 -2.71 9.66 -8.49
CA ASP A 326 -2.26 9.50 -7.13
C ASP A 326 -1.34 10.63 -6.67
N ILE A 327 -1.38 10.92 -5.39
CA ILE A 327 -0.46 11.86 -4.74
C ILE A 327 0.29 11.10 -3.65
N ILE A 328 1.55 10.77 -3.91
CA ILE A 328 2.38 9.97 -3.02
C ILE A 328 3.48 10.86 -2.40
N ASN A 329 3.44 11.05 -1.09
CA ASN A 329 4.45 11.75 -0.31
C ASN A 329 5.14 10.75 0.61
N ALA A 330 6.24 10.14 0.18
CA ALA A 330 6.85 9.02 0.88
C ALA A 330 7.85 9.41 2.00
N GLY A 331 8.10 10.70 2.20
CA GLY A 331 8.97 11.13 3.29
C GLY A 331 10.44 10.76 3.09
N ALA A 332 11.18 10.52 4.18
CA ALA A 332 12.61 10.23 4.14
C ALA A 332 12.91 8.76 4.45
N GLY A 333 13.85 8.17 3.74
CA GLY A 333 14.24 6.75 3.81
C GLY A 333 14.35 6.18 2.41
N ASP A 334 14.83 4.96 2.28
CA ASP A 334 15.01 4.31 0.98
C ASP A 334 13.67 3.71 0.51
N ASN A 335 12.87 4.52 -0.17
CA ASN A 335 11.50 4.18 -0.55
C ASN A 335 11.42 3.41 -1.87
N ARG A 336 10.38 2.59 -2.02
CA ARG A 336 10.07 1.79 -3.21
C ARG A 336 8.67 2.10 -3.63
N ILE A 337 8.50 2.75 -4.78
CA ILE A 337 7.21 3.29 -5.21
C ILE A 337 6.90 2.85 -6.63
N LEU A 338 5.72 2.31 -6.84
CA LEU A 338 5.08 2.18 -8.13
C LEU A 338 3.83 3.06 -8.07
N ALA A 339 3.84 4.19 -8.79
CA ALA A 339 2.70 5.11 -8.72
C ALA A 339 1.48 4.51 -9.39
N GLY A 340 1.60 4.05 -10.61
CA GLY A 340 0.51 3.31 -11.24
C GLY A 340 0.14 3.80 -12.63
N LEU A 341 -1.15 3.86 -12.94
CA LEU A 341 -1.68 4.43 -14.18
C LEU A 341 -2.36 5.76 -13.89
N SER A 342 -2.23 6.72 -14.70
CA SER A 342 -2.77 8.09 -14.68
C SER A 342 -1.70 9.13 -14.35
N ASP A 343 -2.08 10.40 -14.32
CA ASP A 343 -1.15 11.52 -14.09
C ASP A 343 -0.79 11.60 -12.59
N ASP A 344 0.31 10.99 -12.17
CA ASP A 344 0.68 10.84 -10.76
C ASP A 344 1.66 11.91 -10.26
N GLU A 345 1.58 12.23 -8.97
CA GLU A 345 2.52 13.12 -8.28
C GLU A 345 3.26 12.37 -7.17
N VAL A 346 4.55 12.10 -7.38
CA VAL A 346 5.40 11.43 -6.39
C VAL A 346 6.43 12.39 -5.83
N THR A 347 6.49 12.48 -4.51
CA THR A 347 7.51 13.24 -3.79
C THR A 347 8.16 12.38 -2.72
N THR A 348 9.49 12.25 -2.78
CA THR A 348 10.29 11.70 -1.68
C THR A 348 11.22 12.77 -1.10
N LEU A 349 11.83 12.51 0.04
CA LEU A 349 12.86 13.36 0.65
C LEU A 349 14.24 12.70 0.50
N ASP A 350 15.05 12.68 1.59
CA ASP A 350 16.40 12.11 1.55
C ASP A 350 16.34 10.58 1.65
N GLY A 351 17.03 9.86 0.78
CA GLY A 351 17.11 8.40 0.74
C GLY A 351 17.48 7.90 -0.66
N ASP A 352 17.88 6.64 -0.77
CA ASP A 352 18.14 6.01 -2.06
C ASP A 352 16.81 5.39 -2.57
N ASP A 353 16.02 6.22 -3.25
CA ASP A 353 14.66 5.87 -3.66
C ASP A 353 14.60 5.15 -5.00
N VAL A 354 13.61 4.26 -5.14
CA VAL A 354 13.28 3.60 -6.42
C VAL A 354 11.83 3.90 -6.77
N VAL A 355 11.63 4.66 -7.85
CA VAL A 355 10.31 5.14 -8.28
C VAL A 355 10.03 4.73 -9.72
N LEU A 356 8.91 4.07 -9.95
CA LEU A 356 8.28 3.91 -11.25
C LEU A 356 7.04 4.81 -11.28
N GLY A 357 6.95 5.71 -12.28
CA GLY A 357 5.75 6.54 -12.52
C GLY A 357 4.59 5.64 -12.91
N ASP A 358 4.75 4.87 -13.95
CA ASP A 358 3.77 3.91 -14.45
C ASP A 358 3.77 2.56 -13.71
N ASN A 359 2.87 1.67 -14.13
CA ASN A 359 2.85 0.27 -13.73
C ASN A 359 4.16 -0.46 -14.03
N GLY A 360 4.49 -1.42 -13.19
CA GLY A 360 5.73 -2.18 -13.39
C GLY A 360 6.02 -3.21 -12.32
N GLU A 361 7.27 -3.58 -12.25
CA GLU A 361 7.76 -4.58 -11.30
C GLU A 361 9.13 -4.20 -10.73
N LEU A 362 9.27 -4.25 -9.44
CA LEU A 362 10.54 -4.20 -8.72
C LEU A 362 10.85 -5.58 -8.15
N THR A 363 12.05 -6.08 -8.37
CA THR A 363 12.50 -7.38 -7.83
C THR A 363 13.73 -7.23 -6.95
N TYR A 364 13.75 -7.95 -5.84
CA TYR A 364 14.80 -7.90 -4.83
C TYR A 364 15.31 -9.29 -4.46
N SER A 365 16.56 -9.38 -4.06
CA SER A 365 17.15 -10.57 -3.44
C SER A 365 17.98 -10.17 -2.23
N ASP A 366 17.67 -10.74 -1.07
CA ASP A 366 18.33 -10.39 0.19
C ASP A 366 18.30 -8.86 0.46
N GLY A 367 17.20 -8.19 0.12
CA GLY A 367 17.00 -6.74 0.31
C GLY A 367 17.70 -5.85 -0.73
N VAL A 368 18.38 -6.42 -1.72
CA VAL A 368 19.07 -5.69 -2.79
C VAL A 368 18.26 -5.73 -4.08
N LEU A 369 18.06 -4.59 -4.73
CA LEU A 369 17.39 -4.49 -6.02
C LEU A 369 18.12 -5.36 -7.08
N THR A 370 17.38 -6.19 -7.78
CA THR A 370 17.88 -7.05 -8.86
C THR A 370 17.29 -6.67 -10.22
N GLY A 371 16.15 -6.01 -10.23
CA GLY A 371 15.53 -5.50 -11.44
C GLY A 371 14.45 -4.47 -11.15
N ALA A 372 14.30 -3.54 -12.08
CA ALA A 372 13.19 -2.60 -12.14
C ALA A 372 12.72 -2.54 -13.60
N VAL A 373 11.43 -2.74 -13.82
CA VAL A 373 10.84 -2.77 -15.16
C VAL A 373 9.53 -2.00 -15.14
N SER A 374 9.39 -0.96 -15.96
CA SER A 374 8.08 -0.37 -16.21
C SER A 374 7.35 -1.10 -17.34
N SER A 375 6.04 -1.18 -17.28
CA SER A 375 5.24 -1.86 -18.29
C SER A 375 4.84 -0.88 -19.42
N GLU A 376 4.95 -1.36 -20.67
CA GLU A 376 4.53 -0.58 -21.85
C GLU A 376 2.99 -0.65 -22.01
N MET A 377 2.24 0.21 -21.34
CA MET A 377 0.78 0.35 -21.57
C MET A 377 0.51 1.62 -22.40
N ALA A 378 -0.36 1.53 -23.37
CA ALA A 378 -0.57 2.53 -24.42
C ALA A 378 -1.42 3.76 -24.00
N LEU A 379 -1.40 4.15 -22.75
CA LEU A 379 -2.05 5.36 -22.25
C LEU A 379 -0.94 6.28 -21.71
N GLY A 380 -0.57 7.29 -22.48
CA GLY A 380 0.42 8.28 -22.05
C GLY A 380 -0.13 9.09 -20.88
N ASP A 381 0.35 8.83 -19.73
CA ASP A 381 0.03 9.54 -18.50
C ASP A 381 1.15 10.57 -18.21
N VAL A 382 0.88 11.64 -17.50
CA VAL A 382 1.83 12.73 -17.29
C VAL A 382 2.21 12.80 -15.83
N ASP A 383 3.38 12.24 -15.51
CA ASP A 383 3.83 12.13 -14.13
C ASP A 383 4.71 13.30 -13.68
N THR A 384 4.61 13.61 -12.42
CA THR A 384 5.49 14.58 -11.76
C THR A 384 6.21 13.91 -10.61
N ILE A 385 7.48 13.59 -10.81
CA ILE A 385 8.29 12.85 -9.85
C ILE A 385 9.39 13.75 -9.29
N ALA A 386 9.40 13.96 -7.99
CA ALA A 386 10.42 14.73 -7.29
C ALA A 386 11.07 13.89 -6.20
N VAL A 387 12.30 13.42 -6.42
CA VAL A 387 13.08 12.68 -5.42
C VAL A 387 14.14 13.55 -4.79
N GLY A 388 14.44 13.29 -3.51
CA GLY A 388 15.35 14.09 -2.71
C GLY A 388 16.84 13.81 -2.94
N GLU A 389 17.65 13.97 -1.87
CA GLU A 389 19.08 13.63 -1.91
C GLU A 389 19.26 12.12 -1.73
N GLY A 390 20.16 11.48 -2.48
CA GLY A 390 20.45 10.04 -2.47
C GLY A 390 20.76 9.52 -3.86
N ASP A 391 21.19 8.29 -3.97
CA ASP A 391 21.43 7.64 -5.27
C ASP A 391 20.12 7.04 -5.79
N ASN A 392 19.29 7.87 -6.43
CA ASN A 392 17.92 7.53 -6.79
C ASN A 392 17.81 6.80 -8.14
N ILE A 393 16.76 5.98 -8.26
CA ILE A 393 16.37 5.30 -9.50
C ILE A 393 14.95 5.74 -9.86
N VAL A 394 14.79 6.34 -11.03
CA VAL A 394 13.48 6.77 -11.54
C VAL A 394 13.27 6.23 -12.95
N ILE A 395 12.17 5.55 -13.18
CA ILE A 395 11.65 5.24 -14.52
C ILE A 395 10.30 5.94 -14.60
N ALA A 396 10.23 7.06 -15.35
CA ALA A 396 9.02 7.87 -15.38
C ALA A 396 7.87 7.13 -16.05
N GLY A 397 8.11 6.54 -17.21
CA GLY A 397 7.08 5.72 -17.86
C GLY A 397 6.70 6.23 -19.23
N GLN A 398 5.42 6.12 -19.60
CA GLN A 398 4.89 6.67 -20.85
C GLN A 398 4.15 7.96 -20.60
N GLY A 399 4.56 9.03 -21.21
CA GLY A 399 3.91 10.30 -21.03
C GLY A 399 4.85 11.46 -21.30
N ALA A 400 4.39 12.64 -20.97
CA ALA A 400 5.23 13.82 -20.99
C ALA A 400 5.60 14.18 -19.54
N ASP A 401 6.62 13.52 -19.04
CA ASP A 401 6.90 13.46 -17.63
C ASP A 401 7.84 14.56 -17.14
N THR A 402 7.71 14.89 -15.87
CA THR A 402 8.62 15.82 -15.21
C THR A 402 9.31 15.14 -14.06
N VAL A 403 10.61 14.87 -14.21
CA VAL A 403 11.45 14.29 -13.15
C VAL A 403 12.40 15.35 -12.61
N THR A 404 12.48 15.41 -11.29
CA THR A 404 13.48 16.24 -10.58
C THR A 404 14.15 15.40 -9.52
N THR A 405 15.48 15.25 -9.58
CA THR A 405 16.27 14.60 -8.53
C THR A 405 17.10 15.60 -7.74
N GLY A 406 17.51 15.20 -6.54
CA GLY A 406 18.41 15.98 -5.69
C GLY A 406 19.88 15.76 -6.03
N SER A 407 20.72 15.68 -5.00
CA SER A 407 22.15 15.33 -5.15
C SER A 407 22.35 13.84 -4.88
N GLY A 408 23.18 13.20 -5.67
CA GLY A 408 23.48 11.77 -5.63
C GLY A 408 23.84 11.28 -7.03
N SER A 409 24.10 10.01 -7.17
CA SER A 409 24.34 9.42 -8.50
C SER A 409 23.07 8.75 -8.98
N ASP A 410 22.23 9.55 -9.62
CA ASP A 410 20.89 9.14 -10.01
C ASP A 410 20.87 8.39 -11.34
N THR A 411 19.93 7.45 -11.46
CA THR A 411 19.63 6.76 -12.72
C THR A 411 18.19 7.09 -13.12
N VAL A 412 18.02 7.82 -14.23
CA VAL A 412 16.73 8.30 -14.70
C VAL A 412 16.47 7.80 -16.12
N ILE A 413 15.32 7.17 -16.33
CA ILE A 413 14.77 6.85 -17.65
C ILE A 413 13.47 7.64 -17.80
N GLY A 414 13.36 8.49 -18.84
CA GLY A 414 12.16 9.31 -19.10
C GLY A 414 10.98 8.44 -19.53
N ASP A 415 11.18 7.63 -20.54
CA ASP A 415 10.17 6.65 -21.02
C ASP A 415 10.16 5.36 -20.18
N SER A 416 9.35 4.39 -20.62
CA SER A 416 9.38 3.03 -20.08
C SER A 416 10.75 2.37 -20.23
N GLY A 417 11.15 1.54 -19.29
CA GLY A 417 12.49 0.95 -19.33
C GLY A 417 12.69 -0.24 -18.41
N GLU A 418 13.91 -0.77 -18.50
CA GLU A 418 14.36 -1.90 -17.68
C GLU A 418 15.75 -1.63 -17.12
N LEU A 419 15.89 -1.82 -15.83
CA LEU A 419 17.18 -1.86 -15.14
C LEU A 419 17.43 -3.27 -14.62
N THR A 420 18.61 -3.82 -14.88
CA THR A 420 19.02 -5.14 -14.38
C THR A 420 20.30 -5.02 -13.56
N TYR A 421 20.33 -5.66 -12.41
CA TYR A 421 21.48 -5.66 -11.51
C TYR A 421 22.08 -7.05 -11.34
N VAL A 422 23.39 -7.12 -11.24
CA VAL A 422 24.16 -8.35 -10.98
C VAL A 422 25.17 -8.07 -9.87
N ASP A 423 25.16 -8.90 -8.82
CA ASP A 423 26.04 -8.72 -7.65
C ASP A 423 25.97 -7.27 -7.09
N SER A 424 24.77 -6.71 -6.97
CA SER A 424 24.46 -5.34 -6.47
C SER A 424 25.04 -4.21 -7.34
N ALA A 425 25.46 -4.48 -8.55
CA ALA A 425 25.91 -3.46 -9.49
C ALA A 425 24.97 -3.42 -10.70
N LEU A 426 24.69 -2.23 -11.22
CA LEU A 426 23.95 -2.06 -12.46
C LEU A 426 24.67 -2.82 -13.58
N ALA A 427 23.96 -3.68 -14.27
CA ALA A 427 24.45 -4.50 -15.37
C ALA A 427 23.92 -4.02 -16.71
N ASN A 428 22.67 -3.56 -16.76
CA ASN A 428 22.07 -3.00 -17.95
C ASN A 428 21.04 -1.95 -17.60
N ALA A 429 20.95 -0.90 -18.40
CA ALA A 429 19.89 0.11 -18.39
C ALA A 429 19.40 0.27 -19.83
N VAL A 430 18.11 0.07 -20.04
CA VAL A 430 17.48 0.12 -21.38
C VAL A 430 16.21 0.93 -21.31
N SER A 431 16.03 1.93 -22.19
CA SER A 431 14.69 2.47 -22.43
C SER A 431 13.99 1.61 -23.48
N SER A 432 12.73 1.32 -23.24
CA SER A 432 11.87 0.53 -24.11
C SER A 432 10.60 1.33 -24.39
N GLY A 433 10.53 2.05 -25.45
CA GLY A 433 9.32 2.73 -25.87
C GLY A 433 9.08 2.49 -27.37
N ALA A 434 7.95 1.91 -27.71
CA ALA A 434 7.57 1.75 -29.11
C ALA A 434 6.45 2.72 -29.46
N ALA A 435 6.80 3.89 -30.01
CA ALA A 435 5.92 4.69 -30.86
C ALA A 435 5.01 5.78 -30.26
N LEU A 436 5.14 6.20 -29.03
CA LEU A 436 4.50 7.40 -28.52
C LEU A 436 5.50 8.19 -27.65
N GLY A 437 6.54 8.74 -28.25
CA GLY A 437 7.47 9.63 -27.57
C GLY A 437 6.80 10.96 -27.25
N ASP A 438 6.58 11.24 -26.03
CA ASP A 438 6.15 12.52 -25.51
C ASP A 438 7.35 13.30 -24.96
N VAL A 439 7.19 14.56 -24.64
CA VAL A 439 8.29 15.46 -24.30
C VAL A 439 8.56 15.44 -22.81
N ASP A 440 9.65 14.84 -22.40
CA ASP A 440 10.05 14.78 -20.99
C ASP A 440 10.89 15.98 -20.54
N THR A 441 10.76 16.31 -19.28
CA THR A 441 11.58 17.32 -18.61
C THR A 441 12.32 16.69 -17.44
N LEU A 442 13.60 16.38 -17.66
CA LEU A 442 14.44 15.67 -16.70
C LEU A 442 15.47 16.64 -16.10
N ASN A 443 15.24 17.06 -14.86
CA ASN A 443 16.13 17.92 -14.10
C ASN A 443 16.88 17.06 -13.06
N VAL A 444 18.04 16.55 -13.47
CA VAL A 444 18.84 15.64 -12.65
C VAL A 444 19.92 16.43 -11.91
N GLY A 445 20.02 16.24 -10.60
CA GLY A 445 20.81 17.08 -9.72
C GLY A 445 22.34 16.90 -9.83
N GLU A 446 23.06 17.20 -8.72
CA GLU A 446 24.51 17.05 -8.67
C GLU A 446 24.90 15.60 -8.41
N GLY A 447 25.92 15.08 -9.11
CA GLY A 447 26.45 13.72 -8.99
C GLY A 447 26.79 13.12 -10.35
N ASP A 448 27.31 11.91 -10.37
CA ASP A 448 27.64 11.22 -11.63
C ASP A 448 26.37 10.46 -12.09
N ASN A 449 25.55 11.11 -12.89
CA ASN A 449 24.21 10.66 -13.23
C ASN A 449 24.16 9.85 -14.54
N ILE A 450 23.14 8.99 -14.62
CA ILE A 450 22.79 8.23 -15.83
C ILE A 450 21.40 8.64 -16.27
N VAL A 451 21.26 9.15 -17.49
CA VAL A 451 19.97 9.60 -18.03
C VAL A 451 19.77 8.99 -19.42
N ILE A 452 18.62 8.34 -19.61
CA ILE A 452 18.12 7.95 -20.93
C ILE A 452 16.78 8.64 -21.08
N ALA A 453 16.72 9.72 -21.89
CA ALA A 453 15.50 10.53 -21.97
C ALA A 453 14.36 9.75 -22.64
N GLY A 454 14.64 9.08 -23.75
CA GLY A 454 13.63 8.24 -24.38
C GLY A 454 13.22 8.70 -25.76
N GLN A 455 11.94 8.58 -26.10
CA GLN A 455 11.42 9.08 -27.38
C GLN A 455 10.71 10.39 -27.15
N GLY A 456 11.06 11.39 -27.88
CA GLY A 456 10.43 12.69 -27.72
C GLY A 456 11.37 13.82 -28.12
N ALA A 457 10.96 15.03 -27.87
CA ALA A 457 11.85 16.18 -27.96
C ALA A 457 12.15 16.67 -26.53
N ASP A 458 13.11 16.00 -25.89
CA ASP A 458 13.26 16.03 -24.45
C ASP A 458 14.14 17.18 -23.96
N ILE A 459 13.90 17.56 -22.72
CA ILE A 459 14.67 18.59 -22.04
C ILE A 459 15.41 17.95 -20.88
N VAL A 460 16.72 17.74 -21.03
CA VAL A 460 17.59 17.16 -20.02
C VAL A 460 18.51 18.25 -19.44
N THR A 461 18.52 18.37 -18.15
CA THR A 461 19.48 19.23 -17.43
C THR A 461 20.13 18.39 -16.34
N THR A 462 21.47 18.21 -16.39
CA THR A 462 22.21 17.59 -15.30
C THR A 462 23.04 18.63 -14.54
N GLY A 463 23.35 18.35 -13.28
CA GLY A 463 24.09 19.22 -12.40
C GLY A 463 25.61 19.14 -12.61
N LEU A 464 26.36 19.23 -11.49
CA LEU A 464 27.81 19.04 -11.49
C LEU A 464 28.11 17.55 -11.27
N GLY A 465 28.93 16.96 -12.12
CA GLY A 465 29.30 15.55 -12.07
C GLY A 465 29.70 15.06 -13.45
N SER A 466 30.09 13.81 -13.54
CA SER A 466 30.44 13.20 -14.85
C SER A 466 29.25 12.38 -15.32
N ASP A 467 28.38 13.05 -16.07
CA ASP A 467 27.09 12.50 -16.44
C ASP A 467 27.14 11.68 -17.73
N THR A 468 26.31 10.66 -17.81
CA THR A 468 26.08 9.85 -19.01
C THR A 468 24.65 10.07 -19.48
N VAL A 469 24.48 10.69 -20.66
CA VAL A 469 23.16 11.07 -21.18
C VAL A 469 22.95 10.52 -22.59
N ILE A 470 21.81 9.90 -22.81
CA ILE A 470 21.28 9.56 -24.13
C ILE A 470 19.99 10.35 -24.29
N GLY A 471 19.90 11.21 -25.33
CA GLY A 471 18.71 12.03 -25.61
C GLY A 471 17.51 11.17 -26.02
N ASP A 472 17.73 10.24 -26.90
CA ASP A 472 16.71 9.29 -27.36
C ASP A 472 16.70 7.98 -26.57
N SER A 473 15.97 6.99 -27.09
CA SER A 473 16.01 5.62 -26.57
C SER A 473 17.41 5.00 -26.69
N GLY A 474 17.82 4.29 -25.67
CA GLY A 474 19.17 3.75 -25.61
C GLY A 474 19.37 2.55 -24.71
N GLU A 475 20.58 2.02 -24.77
CA GLU A 475 21.04 0.93 -23.92
C GLU A 475 22.44 1.23 -23.38
N ILE A 476 22.61 1.05 -22.08
CA ILE A 476 23.90 1.18 -21.42
C ILE A 476 24.23 -0.14 -20.74
N THR A 477 25.32 -0.81 -21.17
CA THR A 477 25.75 -2.08 -20.60
C THR A 477 26.95 -1.90 -19.69
N TYR A 478 26.95 -2.61 -18.58
CA TYR A 478 28.01 -2.57 -17.58
C TYR A 478 28.68 -3.93 -17.38
N THR A 479 29.90 -3.92 -16.99
CA THR A 479 30.62 -5.09 -16.46
C THR A 479 31.29 -4.72 -15.15
N ALA A 480 30.88 -5.36 -14.07
CA ALA A 480 31.35 -5.07 -12.71
C ALA A 480 31.26 -3.57 -12.35
N GLY A 481 30.14 -2.92 -12.65
CA GLY A 481 29.89 -1.52 -12.35
C GLY A 481 30.63 -0.50 -13.25
N VAL A 482 31.21 -0.94 -14.34
CA VAL A 482 31.92 -0.06 -15.30
C VAL A 482 31.21 -0.15 -16.64
N ILE A 483 30.91 0.98 -17.28
CA ILE A 483 30.31 1.03 -18.62
C ILE A 483 31.23 0.31 -19.60
N THR A 484 30.66 -0.60 -20.38
CA THR A 484 31.36 -1.33 -21.45
C THR A 484 30.83 -0.96 -22.83
N ASP A 485 29.57 -0.62 -22.91
CA ASP A 485 28.91 -0.19 -24.14
C ASP A 485 27.80 0.80 -23.86
N LEU A 486 27.66 1.80 -24.72
CA LEU A 486 26.58 2.77 -24.68
C LEU A 486 26.12 2.98 -26.13
N GLN A 487 24.83 2.77 -26.39
CA GLN A 487 24.28 2.94 -27.73
C GLN A 487 22.90 3.56 -27.71
N SER A 488 22.62 4.44 -28.67
CA SER A 488 21.24 4.81 -28.98
C SER A 488 20.58 3.69 -29.79
N THR A 489 19.33 3.35 -29.43
CA THR A 489 18.56 2.24 -30.04
C THR A 489 17.37 2.70 -30.88
N GLY A 490 17.02 3.95 -30.83
CA GLY A 490 15.93 4.56 -31.59
C GLY A 490 16.10 4.37 -33.11
N THR A 491 15.00 4.04 -33.79
CA THR A 491 15.04 3.72 -35.22
C THR A 491 14.45 4.75 -36.15
N ASP A 492 13.66 5.74 -35.68
CA ASP A 492 13.12 6.86 -36.48
C ASP A 492 12.12 7.79 -35.72
N GLN A 493 12.14 7.81 -34.40
CA GLN A 493 11.20 8.59 -33.60
C GLN A 493 11.85 9.40 -32.47
N GLY A 494 13.12 9.69 -32.57
CA GLY A 494 13.76 10.69 -31.72
C GLY A 494 13.31 12.10 -32.07
N GLY A 495 13.39 12.97 -31.14
CA GLY A 495 13.00 14.38 -31.29
C GLY A 495 14.18 15.33 -31.38
N ASP A 496 13.90 16.62 -31.41
CA ASP A 496 14.93 17.65 -31.30
C ASP A 496 15.21 17.92 -29.81
N ASP A 497 16.23 17.29 -29.24
CA ASP A 497 16.50 17.33 -27.80
C ASP A 497 17.27 18.55 -27.35
N SER A 498 17.04 18.95 -26.10
CA SER A 498 17.77 20.03 -25.45
C SER A 498 18.51 19.51 -24.21
N ILE A 499 19.80 19.20 -24.37
CA ILE A 499 20.63 18.62 -23.31
C ILE A 499 21.60 19.65 -22.76
N THR A 500 21.57 19.89 -21.45
CA THR A 500 22.50 20.78 -20.74
C THR A 500 23.20 20.04 -19.61
N ALA A 501 24.54 19.87 -19.70
CA ALA A 501 25.35 19.27 -18.65
C ALA A 501 26.31 20.29 -18.03
N LEU A 502 26.18 20.57 -16.73
CA LEU A 502 26.80 21.75 -16.10
C LEU A 502 28.28 21.61 -15.70
N GLY A 503 28.86 20.43 -15.68
CA GLY A 503 30.29 20.29 -15.38
C GLY A 503 30.70 18.84 -15.15
N GLY A 504 32.01 18.57 -15.15
CA GLY A 504 32.54 17.22 -15.11
C GLY A 504 32.79 16.66 -16.50
N ASP A 505 33.32 15.43 -16.58
CA ASP A 505 33.66 14.78 -17.83
C ASP A 505 32.46 14.00 -18.36
N ASN A 506 31.62 14.67 -19.17
CA ASN A 506 30.32 14.14 -19.58
C ASN A 506 30.42 13.25 -20.84
N THR A 507 29.56 12.25 -20.92
CA THR A 507 29.35 11.41 -22.09
C THR A 507 27.91 11.59 -22.59
N ILE A 508 27.75 12.16 -23.81
CA ILE A 508 26.43 12.54 -24.33
C ILE A 508 26.26 11.98 -25.75
N VAL A 509 25.12 11.35 -25.97
CA VAL A 509 24.62 10.98 -27.30
C VAL A 509 23.28 11.69 -27.51
N GLY A 510 23.22 12.64 -28.46
CA GLY A 510 21.98 13.35 -28.80
C GLY A 510 20.93 12.38 -29.28
N GLY A 511 21.15 11.75 -30.40
CA GLY A 511 20.23 10.78 -30.95
C GLY A 511 19.71 11.16 -32.33
N PHE A 512 18.41 10.93 -32.58
CA PHE A 512 17.73 11.41 -33.77
C PHE A 512 17.24 12.84 -33.57
N GLY A 513 17.36 13.67 -34.57
CA GLY A 513 16.79 15.01 -34.52
C GLY A 513 17.82 16.10 -34.68
N SER A 514 17.40 17.34 -34.47
CA SER A 514 18.32 18.48 -34.47
C SER A 514 18.57 18.93 -33.04
N ASP A 515 19.56 18.32 -32.43
CA ASP A 515 19.79 18.43 -31.00
C ASP A 515 20.56 19.70 -30.62
N THR A 516 20.23 20.21 -29.46
CA THR A 516 20.95 21.30 -28.83
C THR A 516 21.66 20.80 -27.58
N ILE A 517 22.97 20.58 -27.69
CA ILE A 517 23.80 20.06 -26.60
C ILE A 517 24.72 21.17 -26.06
N THR A 518 24.64 21.43 -24.77
CA THR A 518 25.49 22.42 -24.10
C THR A 518 26.20 21.77 -22.92
N THR A 519 27.55 21.79 -22.93
CA THR A 519 28.33 21.42 -21.76
C THR A 519 29.08 22.64 -21.20
N SER A 520 29.55 22.57 -19.97
CA SER A 520 30.20 23.70 -19.31
C SER A 520 31.71 23.49 -19.19
N SER A 521 32.17 22.62 -18.30
CA SER A 521 33.61 22.38 -18.10
C SER A 521 33.87 20.89 -17.86
N GLY A 522 34.94 20.38 -18.43
CA GLY A 522 35.33 18.96 -18.37
C GLY A 522 35.84 18.46 -19.71
N ASP A 523 36.33 17.22 -19.73
CA ASP A 523 36.77 16.53 -20.93
C ASP A 523 35.60 15.72 -21.51
N ASP A 524 34.68 16.38 -22.22
CA ASP A 524 33.40 15.81 -22.67
C ASP A 524 33.56 14.93 -23.93
N VAL A 525 32.74 13.86 -24.02
CA VAL A 525 32.54 13.02 -25.18
C VAL A 525 31.13 13.20 -25.72
N ILE A 526 30.98 13.74 -26.94
CA ILE A 526 29.66 14.08 -27.47
C ILE A 526 29.50 13.47 -28.88
N LEU A 527 28.43 12.74 -29.10
CA LEU A 527 27.88 12.39 -30.40
C LEU A 527 26.57 13.17 -30.56
N GLY A 528 26.44 14.01 -31.61
CA GLY A 528 25.18 14.71 -31.90
C GLY A 528 24.10 13.75 -32.36
N ASP A 529 24.42 12.92 -33.36
CA ASP A 529 23.51 11.91 -33.91
C ASP A 529 23.60 10.57 -33.16
N ASN A 530 22.75 9.61 -33.57
CA ASN A 530 22.80 8.22 -33.11
C ASN A 530 24.16 7.57 -33.21
N GLY A 531 24.53 6.78 -32.22
CA GLY A 531 25.82 6.13 -32.24
C GLY A 531 26.06 5.11 -31.15
N GLU A 532 27.28 4.59 -31.15
CA GLU A 532 27.78 3.59 -30.19
C GLU A 532 29.15 4.03 -29.64
N LEU A 533 29.26 3.98 -28.33
CA LEU A 533 30.50 4.21 -27.60
C LEU A 533 30.93 2.92 -26.90
N THR A 534 32.09 2.37 -27.25
CA THR A 534 32.61 1.13 -26.67
C THR A 534 33.75 1.43 -25.71
N TYR A 535 33.71 0.85 -24.53
CA TYR A 535 34.73 1.02 -23.49
C TYR A 535 35.45 -0.28 -23.16
N PHE A 536 36.72 -0.17 -22.79
CA PHE A 536 37.49 -1.26 -22.22
C PHE A 536 38.17 -0.81 -20.91
N ALA A 537 37.81 -1.45 -19.82
CA ALA A 537 38.27 -1.11 -18.47
C ALA A 537 38.06 0.39 -18.13
N GLY A 538 36.91 0.95 -18.47
CA GLY A 538 36.55 2.34 -18.22
C GLY A 538 37.20 3.36 -19.18
N ILE A 539 37.91 2.91 -20.19
CA ILE A 539 38.56 3.78 -21.19
C ILE A 539 37.79 3.66 -22.51
N LEU A 540 37.34 4.79 -23.07
CA LEU A 540 36.74 4.83 -24.39
C LEU A 540 37.71 4.30 -25.44
N THR A 541 37.29 3.29 -26.19
CA THR A 541 38.13 2.63 -27.22
C THR A 541 37.58 2.81 -28.63
N ALA A 542 36.30 3.06 -28.77
CA ALA A 542 35.67 3.38 -30.05
C ALA A 542 34.46 4.31 -29.84
N ALA A 543 34.22 5.19 -30.79
CA ALA A 543 33.03 6.00 -30.93
C ALA A 543 32.60 5.96 -32.39
N MET A 544 31.36 5.56 -32.66
CA MET A 544 30.84 5.45 -34.02
C MET A 544 29.48 6.11 -34.09
N SER A 545 29.25 7.04 -35.02
CA SER A 545 27.93 7.48 -35.40
C SER A 545 27.33 6.47 -36.39
N SER A 546 26.09 6.07 -36.17
CA SER A 546 25.38 5.02 -36.95
C SER A 546 24.54 5.56 -38.10
N GLU A 547 24.30 6.85 -38.19
CA GLU A 547 23.45 7.47 -39.20
C GLU A 547 24.17 7.71 -40.55
N THR A 548 23.54 7.23 -41.63
CA THR A 548 24.06 7.39 -42.97
C THR A 548 23.15 8.14 -43.95
N ALA A 549 21.93 8.57 -43.53
CA ALA A 549 20.93 9.01 -44.49
C ALA A 549 20.14 10.32 -44.20
N LEU A 550 20.06 10.77 -43.00
CA LEU A 550 19.31 11.97 -42.60
C LEU A 550 20.06 12.68 -41.44
N GLY A 551 21.22 13.24 -41.72
CA GLY A 551 21.89 14.11 -40.75
C GLY A 551 21.07 15.38 -40.57
N ASP A 552 20.40 15.53 -39.44
CA ASP A 552 19.81 16.75 -38.99
C ASP A 552 20.88 17.71 -38.43
N VAL A 553 20.57 18.92 -38.11
CA VAL A 553 21.58 19.95 -37.79
C VAL A 553 21.67 20.14 -36.28
N ASP A 554 22.63 19.55 -35.67
CA ASP A 554 22.89 19.72 -34.24
C ASP A 554 23.58 21.04 -33.93
N THR A 555 23.31 21.55 -32.76
CA THR A 555 23.95 22.71 -32.18
C THR A 555 24.70 22.28 -30.91
N ILE A 556 26.02 22.14 -31.00
CA ILE A 556 26.86 21.71 -29.89
C ILE A 556 27.72 22.88 -29.39
N ALA A 557 27.54 23.24 -28.13
CA ALA A 557 28.33 24.27 -27.44
C ALA A 557 29.07 23.66 -26.26
N VAL A 558 30.40 23.51 -26.40
CA VAL A 558 31.26 22.93 -25.37
C VAL A 558 32.00 24.04 -24.61
N GLY A 559 32.04 23.91 -23.28
CA GLY A 559 32.74 24.87 -22.41
C GLY A 559 34.27 24.76 -22.47
N GLU A 560 34.97 25.32 -21.48
CA GLU A 560 36.41 25.21 -21.38
C GLU A 560 36.81 23.85 -20.77
N GLY A 561 37.42 22.95 -21.55
CA GLY A 561 38.02 21.68 -21.18
C GLY A 561 39.53 21.76 -21.14
#